data_28da512d9fe9043ca195f3a46f1f0ed9
#
_entry.id   28da512d9fe9043ca195f3a46f1f0ed9
#
_cell.length_a   1.000
_cell.length_b   1.000
_cell.length_c   1.000
_cell.angle_alpha   90.00
_cell.angle_beta   90.00
_cell.angle_gamma   90.00
#
_symmetry.space_group_name_H-M   'P 1'
#
loop_
_entity.id
_entity.type
_entity.pdbx_description
1 polymer ?
#
loop_
_entity_poly.entity_id
_entity_poly.type
_entity_poly.pdbx_seq_one_letter_code
_entity_poly.pdbx_strand_id
1 'polypeptide(L)'
;MKTFTINGKVYNAKPFDFNMICELEDRGISLEQAQQKPVSMVRAYFAICANSDNIYAGKEISEHIVNGGKLEDVMDIMATEMEVSDFFRSLSQNTETETGKSKKTSK
;
A
#
# COMPACT_ATOMS: atom_id res chain seq x y z
N MET A 1 -9.22 5.89 -13.47
CA MET A 1 -8.33 5.01 -12.71
C MET A 1 -6.90 5.48 -12.89
N LYS A 2 -6.15 5.49 -11.81
CA LYS A 2 -4.75 5.92 -11.87
C LYS A 2 -3.85 4.79 -12.33
N THR A 3 -2.78 5.17 -13.01
CA THR A 3 -1.77 4.20 -13.44
C THR A 3 -0.40 4.67 -12.97
N PHE A 4 0.54 3.74 -12.97
CA PHE A 4 1.92 4.05 -12.67
C PHE A 4 2.81 3.15 -13.52
N THR A 5 4.06 3.55 -13.69
CA THR A 5 5.00 2.83 -14.54
C THR A 5 6.17 2.33 -13.72
N ILE A 6 6.45 1.03 -13.83
CA ILE A 6 7.60 0.41 -13.19
C ILE A 6 8.37 -0.35 -14.26
N ASN A 7 9.64 -0.02 -14.40
CA ASN A 7 10.55 -0.72 -15.34
C ASN A 7 9.98 -0.73 -16.75
N GLY A 8 9.40 0.41 -17.18
CA GLY A 8 8.87 0.56 -18.53
C GLY A 8 7.50 -0.06 -18.78
N LYS A 9 6.91 -0.65 -17.75
CA LYS A 9 5.59 -1.28 -17.88
C LYS A 9 4.56 -0.49 -17.12
N VAL A 10 3.35 -0.35 -17.68
CA VAL A 10 2.27 0.41 -17.07
C VAL A 10 1.38 -0.52 -16.27
N TYR A 11 1.04 -0.12 -15.05
CA TYR A 11 0.17 -0.90 -14.15
C TYR A 11 -0.97 -0.02 -13.68
N ASN A 12 -2.11 -0.66 -13.38
CA ASN A 12 -3.26 0.04 -12.81
C ASN A 12 -3.16 0.03 -11.30
N ALA A 13 -3.31 1.21 -10.69
CA ALA A 13 -3.37 1.31 -9.24
C ALA A 13 -4.68 0.69 -8.76
N LYS A 14 -4.63 0.02 -7.61
CA LYS A 14 -5.82 -0.58 -7.01
C LYS A 14 -6.21 0.18 -5.75
N PRO A 15 -7.50 0.24 -5.46
CA PRO A 15 -7.96 0.99 -4.28
C PRO A 15 -7.58 0.29 -2.98
N PHE A 16 -7.49 1.07 -1.90
CA PHE A 16 -7.25 0.54 -0.56
C PHE A 16 -8.58 0.28 0.12
N ASP A 17 -9.15 -0.89 -0.13
CA ASP A 17 -10.37 -1.35 0.52
C ASP A 17 -10.02 -2.52 1.44
N PHE A 18 -11.04 -3.12 2.05
CA PHE A 18 -10.81 -4.22 2.98
C PHE A 18 -10.10 -5.39 2.31
N ASN A 19 -10.47 -5.70 1.06
CA ASN A 19 -9.84 -6.80 0.35
C ASN A 19 -8.37 -6.54 0.10
N MET A 20 -8.00 -5.28 -0.17
CA MET A 20 -6.59 -4.94 -0.34
C MET A 20 -5.82 -5.19 0.94
N ILE A 21 -6.40 -4.82 2.09
CA ILE A 21 -5.74 -5.06 3.38
C ILE A 21 -5.51 -6.56 3.59
N CYS A 22 -6.51 -7.38 3.25
CA CYS A 22 -6.36 -8.82 3.38
C CYS A 22 -5.28 -9.37 2.46
N GLU A 23 -5.21 -8.87 1.24
CA GLU A 23 -4.16 -9.33 0.32
C GLU A 23 -2.77 -8.93 0.80
N LEU A 24 -2.66 -7.75 1.40
CA LEU A 24 -1.37 -7.33 1.96
C LEU A 24 -0.95 -8.25 3.09
N GLU A 25 -1.89 -8.62 3.97
CA GLU A 25 -1.59 -9.55 5.06
C GLU A 25 -1.17 -10.91 4.52
N ASP A 26 -1.83 -11.37 3.46
CA ASP A 26 -1.46 -12.63 2.83
C ASP A 26 -0.04 -12.61 2.29
N ARG A 27 0.48 -11.42 2.00
CA ARG A 27 1.84 -11.25 1.51
C ARG A 27 2.82 -10.83 2.61
N GLY A 28 2.38 -10.90 3.88
CA GLY A 28 3.26 -10.70 5.02
C GLY A 28 3.27 -9.30 5.60
N ILE A 29 2.37 -8.42 5.18
CA ILE A 29 2.33 -7.05 5.66
C ILE A 29 0.97 -6.76 6.30
N SER A 30 0.95 -6.62 7.62
CA SER A 30 -0.25 -6.20 8.33
C SER A 30 -0.32 -4.67 8.36
N LEU A 31 -1.48 -4.14 8.75
CA LEU A 31 -1.63 -2.70 8.89
C LEU A 31 -0.63 -2.12 9.88
N GLU A 32 -0.39 -2.84 10.97
CA GLU A 32 0.59 -2.39 11.96
C GLU A 32 1.99 -2.34 11.37
N GLN A 33 2.33 -3.30 10.55
CA GLN A 33 3.67 -3.39 9.99
C GLN A 33 3.89 -2.43 8.84
N ALA A 34 2.83 -1.94 8.22
CA ALA A 34 2.95 -1.09 7.04
C ALA A 34 3.81 0.15 7.31
N GLN A 35 3.65 0.75 8.49
CA GLN A 35 4.42 1.93 8.84
C GLN A 35 5.86 1.60 9.22
N GLN A 36 6.09 0.41 9.75
CA GLN A 36 7.41 -0.01 10.16
C GLN A 36 8.23 -0.59 9.01
N LYS A 37 7.56 -1.07 7.99
CA LYS A 37 8.21 -1.70 6.84
C LYS A 37 7.71 -1.09 5.54
N PRO A 38 7.99 0.20 5.32
CA PRO A 38 7.44 0.90 4.15
C PRO A 38 7.91 0.32 2.82
N VAL A 39 9.15 -0.15 2.74
CA VAL A 39 9.67 -0.71 1.50
C VAL A 39 8.98 -2.03 1.18
N SER A 40 8.79 -2.87 2.20
CA SER A 40 8.07 -4.14 2.00
C SER A 40 6.62 -3.89 1.63
N MET A 41 6.02 -2.83 2.18
CA MET A 41 4.66 -2.42 1.84
C MET A 41 4.56 -2.08 0.35
N VAL A 42 5.52 -1.31 -0.15
CA VAL A 42 5.56 -0.95 -1.57
C VAL A 42 5.65 -2.19 -2.44
N ARG A 43 6.54 -3.10 -2.08
CA ARG A 43 6.71 -4.35 -2.83
C ARG A 43 5.41 -5.15 -2.87
N ALA A 44 4.77 -5.30 -1.72
CA ALA A 44 3.54 -6.08 -1.64
C ALA A 44 2.42 -5.43 -2.45
N TYR A 45 2.27 -4.11 -2.34
CA TYR A 45 1.24 -3.40 -3.09
C TYR A 45 1.48 -3.53 -4.59
N PHE A 46 2.71 -3.33 -5.03
CA PHE A 46 3.03 -3.45 -6.44
C PHE A 46 2.76 -4.88 -6.94
N ALA A 47 3.11 -5.88 -6.15
CA ALA A 47 2.86 -7.28 -6.52
C ALA A 47 1.37 -7.51 -6.76
N ILE A 48 0.53 -6.94 -5.92
CA ILE A 48 -0.93 -7.07 -6.05
C ILE A 48 -1.39 -6.38 -7.34
N CYS A 49 -0.92 -5.18 -7.60
CA CYS A 49 -1.30 -4.43 -8.80
C CYS A 49 -0.84 -5.15 -10.07
N ALA A 50 0.30 -5.82 -9.99
CA ALA A 50 0.85 -6.57 -11.12
C ALA A 50 0.24 -7.97 -11.24
N ASN A 51 -0.60 -8.34 -10.28
CA ASN A 51 -1.19 -9.67 -10.22
C ASN A 51 -0.10 -10.75 -10.20
N SER A 52 0.90 -10.53 -9.37
CA SER A 52 2.07 -11.40 -9.30
C SER A 52 2.51 -11.57 -7.85
N ASP A 53 3.70 -12.11 -7.63
CA ASP A 53 4.20 -12.36 -6.29
C ASP A 53 5.27 -11.34 -5.87
N ASN A 54 5.70 -11.44 -4.61
CA ASN A 54 6.69 -10.51 -4.07
C ASN A 54 8.05 -10.65 -4.74
N ILE A 55 8.39 -11.83 -5.21
CA ILE A 55 9.68 -12.05 -5.87
C ILE A 55 9.71 -11.30 -7.20
N TYR A 56 8.65 -11.43 -7.98
CA TYR A 56 8.53 -10.68 -9.23
C TYR A 56 8.59 -9.18 -8.96
N ALA A 57 7.81 -8.73 -7.97
CA ALA A 57 7.74 -7.31 -7.65
C ALA A 57 9.10 -6.77 -7.24
N GLY A 58 9.82 -7.51 -6.40
CA GLY A 58 11.14 -7.07 -5.96
C GLY A 58 12.12 -6.94 -7.10
N LYS A 59 12.08 -7.89 -8.02
CA LYS A 59 12.97 -7.84 -9.19
C LYS A 59 12.66 -6.66 -10.08
N GLU A 60 11.37 -6.42 -10.37
CA GLU A 60 10.98 -5.32 -11.25
C GLU A 60 11.32 -3.97 -10.64
N ILE A 61 11.08 -3.81 -9.33
CA ILE A 61 11.42 -2.58 -8.64
C ILE A 61 12.92 -2.34 -8.65
N SER A 62 13.70 -3.40 -8.42
CA SER A 62 15.16 -3.29 -8.44
C SER A 62 15.66 -2.80 -9.80
N GLU A 63 15.15 -3.37 -10.87
CA GLU A 63 15.55 -2.97 -12.22
C GLU A 63 15.10 -1.55 -12.52
N HIS A 64 13.92 -1.19 -12.06
CA HIS A 64 13.39 0.16 -12.23
C HIS A 64 14.34 1.19 -11.61
N ILE A 65 14.79 0.93 -10.39
CA ILE A 65 15.68 1.85 -9.68
C ILE A 65 17.05 1.88 -10.35
N VAL A 66 17.59 0.73 -10.73
CA VAL A 66 18.89 0.67 -11.40
C VAL A 66 18.87 1.45 -12.69
N ASN A 67 17.74 1.48 -13.39
CA ASN A 67 17.61 2.18 -14.67
C ASN A 67 17.14 3.62 -14.50
N GLY A 68 17.22 4.18 -13.29
CA GLY A 68 16.95 5.59 -13.07
C GLY A 68 15.56 5.93 -12.57
N GLY A 69 14.72 4.92 -12.36
CA GLY A 69 13.39 5.14 -11.79
C GLY A 69 13.48 5.36 -10.30
N LYS A 70 12.32 5.70 -9.70
CA LYS A 70 12.26 6.03 -8.29
C LYS A 70 11.20 5.21 -7.59
N LEU A 71 11.52 4.78 -6.37
CA LEU A 71 10.56 4.10 -5.51
C LEU A 71 9.38 5.01 -5.17
N GLU A 72 9.64 6.31 -5.13
CA GLU A 72 8.61 7.31 -4.83
C GLU A 72 7.44 7.25 -5.79
N ASP A 73 7.67 6.80 -7.02
CA ASP A 73 6.58 6.71 -8.00
C ASP A 73 5.45 5.82 -7.49
N VAL A 74 5.81 4.67 -6.92
CA VAL A 74 4.80 3.77 -6.35
C VAL A 74 4.27 4.32 -5.02
N MET A 75 5.16 4.89 -4.21
CA MET A 75 4.75 5.40 -2.91
C MET A 75 3.73 6.52 -3.04
N ASP A 76 3.90 7.39 -4.04
CA ASP A 76 2.96 8.48 -4.28
C ASP A 76 1.58 7.94 -4.69
N ILE A 77 1.56 6.92 -5.52
CA ILE A 77 0.30 6.29 -5.93
C ILE A 77 -0.39 5.67 -4.72
N MET A 78 0.37 4.96 -3.88
CA MET A 78 -0.20 4.36 -2.68
C MET A 78 -0.80 5.42 -1.76
N ALA A 79 -0.08 6.51 -1.54
CA ALA A 79 -0.56 7.58 -0.67
C ALA A 79 -1.86 8.18 -1.23
N THR A 80 -1.92 8.38 -2.55
CA THR A 80 -3.12 8.92 -3.18
C THR A 80 -4.31 7.98 -3.01
N GLU A 81 -4.09 6.68 -3.22
CA GLU A 81 -5.18 5.72 -3.09
C GLU A 81 -5.68 5.62 -1.65
N MET A 82 -4.77 5.76 -0.69
CA MET A 82 -5.18 5.79 0.73
C MET A 82 -6.02 7.03 1.03
N GLU A 83 -5.63 8.19 0.48
CA GLU A 83 -6.35 9.43 0.72
C GLU A 83 -7.78 9.39 0.22
N VAL A 84 -7.99 8.76 -0.94
CA VAL A 84 -9.34 8.74 -1.54
C VAL A 84 -10.16 7.54 -1.09
N SER A 85 -9.60 6.66 -0.25
CA SER A 85 -10.30 5.47 0.20
C SER A 85 -11.20 5.80 1.39
N ASP A 86 -12.51 5.68 1.18
CA ASP A 86 -13.47 5.88 2.27
C ASP A 86 -13.26 4.85 3.39
N PHE A 87 -12.99 3.60 3.00
CA PHE A 87 -12.74 2.55 3.98
C PHE A 87 -11.52 2.89 4.85
N PHE A 88 -10.43 3.28 4.21
CA PHE A 88 -9.19 3.55 4.94
C PHE A 88 -9.34 4.75 5.87
N ARG A 89 -10.02 5.79 5.41
CA ARG A 89 -10.27 6.96 6.26
C ARG A 89 -11.16 6.60 7.44
N SER A 90 -12.19 5.79 7.20
CA SER A 90 -13.08 5.35 8.27
C SER A 90 -12.32 4.52 9.30
N LEU A 91 -11.43 3.65 8.84
CA LEU A 91 -10.62 2.83 9.73
C LEU A 91 -9.72 3.68 10.62
N SER A 92 -9.08 4.69 10.03
CA SER A 92 -8.21 5.60 10.79
C SER A 92 -8.99 6.38 11.84
N GLN A 93 -10.18 6.89 11.46
CA GLN A 93 -11.01 7.65 12.38
C GLN A 93 -11.46 6.79 13.55
N ASN A 94 -11.86 5.56 13.28
CA ASN A 94 -12.30 4.65 14.33
C ASN A 94 -11.15 4.35 15.29
N THR A 95 -9.96 4.14 14.76
CA THR A 95 -8.79 3.89 15.59
C THR A 95 -8.47 5.08 16.46
N GLU A 96 -8.53 6.29 15.90
CA GLU A 96 -8.28 7.50 16.65
C GLU A 96 -9.30 7.70 17.76
N THR A 97 -10.57 7.42 17.45
CA THR A 97 -11.63 7.55 18.43
C THR A 97 -11.40 6.62 19.61
N GLU A 98 -11.01 5.39 19.35
CA GLU A 98 -10.76 4.41 20.40
C GLU A 98 -9.59 4.80 21.28
N THR A 99 -8.54 5.33 20.69
CA THR A 99 -7.36 5.70 21.46
C THR A 99 -7.48 7.07 22.11
N GLY A 100 -8.28 7.91 21.51
CA GLY A 100 -8.41 9.29 21.98
C GLY A 100 -9.17 9.42 23.27
N LYS A 101 -9.85 8.41 23.67
CA LYS A 101 -10.61 8.42 24.90
C LYS A 101 -9.99 7.57 25.95
N SER A 102 -10.12 7.58 25.12
CA SER A 102 -10.10 6.95 25.37
C SER A 102 -10.40 6.28 25.51
N LYS A 103 -10.69 6.18 25.53
CA LYS A 103 -11.07 5.86 25.26
C LYS A 103 -11.91 5.47 25.07
N LYS A 104 -12.33 5.46 25.26
CA LYS A 104 -13.15 5.37 24.98
C LYS A 104 -13.78 4.85 25.20
N THR A 105 -13.86 5.12 25.70
CA THR A 105 -14.27 4.78 25.71
C THR A 105 -14.79 4.65 25.85
N SER A 106 -15.01 4.72 26.30
CA SER A 106 -15.28 4.87 26.20
C SER A 106 -15.78 5.06 26.16
N LYS A 107 -15.97 5.06 26.27
CA LYS A 107 -16.24 5.51 26.09
C LYS A 107 -16.59 5.45 26.15
#